data_b61ef210559517bf045eee76daf96b6b
#
_entry.id   b61ef210559517bf045eee76daf96b6b
#
_cell.length_a   1.000
_cell.length_b   1.000
_cell.length_c   1.000
_cell.angle_alpha   90.00
_cell.angle_beta   90.00
_cell.angle_gamma   90.00
#
_symmetry.space_group_name_H-M   'P 1'
#
loop_
_entity.id
_entity.type
_entity.pdbx_description
1 polymer ?
#
loop_
_entity_poly.entity_id
_entity_poly.type
_entity_poly.pdbx_seq_one_letter_code
_entity_poly.pdbx_strand_id
1 'polypeptide(L)'
;MSVFENFSALFIEVWKKGILGIDIFQILIGLGIFLIFLLFRGLISKVIINRLKKIAKKTTNKLDDTFVQAMEGPARFFPIVIGFFIASYYLEFQPETQLFIDDLNKTLVTILIFWLLHQAIQPITYLLGGLEKLLTKELIGWIVKALKVLIFILGAAAVLELWGIKIGPIIAGLGLFGVAVALGAQDLFKNLISGILVLVEK
;
A
#
# COMPACT_ATOMS: atom_id res chain seq x y z
N MET A 1 47.70 -4.69 -24.44
CA MET A 1 46.28 -4.51 -24.69
C MET A 1 45.86 -3.16 -24.15
N SER A 2 45.34 -2.27 -24.97
CA SER A 2 44.94 -0.93 -24.53
C SER A 2 43.67 -1.02 -23.67
N VAL A 3 43.50 -0.08 -22.75
CA VAL A 3 42.28 0.02 -21.90
C VAL A 3 41.03 0.05 -22.79
N PHE A 4 41.14 0.58 -23.98
CA PHE A 4 40.08 0.66 -25.00
C PHE A 4 39.72 -0.70 -25.60
N GLU A 5 40.72 -1.58 -25.84
CA GLU A 5 40.47 -2.94 -26.34
C GLU A 5 39.78 -3.82 -25.29
N ASN A 6 40.17 -3.70 -24.01
CA ASN A 6 39.49 -4.38 -22.93
C ASN A 6 38.04 -3.89 -22.75
N PHE A 7 37.81 -2.58 -22.86
CA PHE A 7 36.49 -2.01 -22.80
C PHE A 7 35.59 -2.46 -23.95
N SER A 8 36.13 -2.45 -25.20
CA SER A 8 35.38 -2.91 -26.38
C SER A 8 35.07 -4.41 -26.32
N ALA A 9 36.00 -5.22 -25.81
CA ALA A 9 35.80 -6.66 -25.65
C ALA A 9 34.72 -6.95 -24.60
N LEU A 10 34.75 -6.27 -23.43
CA LEU A 10 33.71 -6.35 -22.40
C LEU A 10 32.36 -5.88 -22.93
N PHE A 11 32.33 -4.78 -23.70
CA PHE A 11 31.09 -4.27 -24.27
C PHE A 11 30.47 -5.28 -25.25
N ILE A 12 31.28 -5.91 -26.13
CA ILE A 12 30.82 -6.93 -27.05
C ILE A 12 30.39 -8.20 -26.33
N GLU A 13 31.09 -8.58 -25.25
CA GLU A 13 30.74 -9.75 -24.45
C GLU A 13 29.41 -9.54 -23.74
N VAL A 14 29.19 -8.40 -23.08
CA VAL A 14 27.94 -8.02 -22.44
C VAL A 14 26.81 -7.91 -23.47
N TRP A 15 27.09 -7.36 -24.65
CA TRP A 15 26.11 -7.26 -25.73
C TRP A 15 25.68 -8.63 -26.27
N LYS A 16 26.60 -9.60 -26.33
CA LYS A 16 26.31 -10.96 -26.82
C LYS A 16 25.74 -11.88 -25.77
N LYS A 17 26.19 -11.77 -24.52
CA LYS A 17 25.76 -12.63 -23.40
C LYS A 17 24.57 -12.08 -22.61
N GLY A 18 24.24 -10.79 -22.82
CA GLY A 18 23.22 -10.10 -22.03
C GLY A 18 23.64 -9.80 -20.59
N ILE A 19 22.75 -9.21 -19.83
CA ILE A 19 22.91 -8.91 -18.41
C ILE A 19 21.97 -9.84 -17.63
N LEU A 20 22.49 -10.59 -16.67
CA LEU A 20 21.71 -11.57 -15.88
C LEU A 20 21.03 -12.66 -16.76
N GLY A 21 21.62 -12.99 -17.92
CA GLY A 21 21.07 -13.98 -18.85
C GLY A 21 19.94 -13.47 -19.74
N ILE A 22 19.68 -12.17 -19.75
CA ILE A 22 18.64 -11.52 -20.56
C ILE A 22 19.31 -10.72 -21.66
N ASP A 23 18.78 -10.81 -22.89
CA ASP A 23 19.24 -10.01 -24.01
C ASP A 23 19.05 -8.51 -23.73
N ILE A 24 20.07 -7.70 -24.10
CA ILE A 24 20.02 -6.25 -23.93
C ILE A 24 18.79 -5.65 -24.61
N PHE A 25 18.39 -6.21 -25.76
CA PHE A 25 17.21 -5.73 -26.47
C PHE A 25 15.92 -5.98 -25.67
N GLN A 26 15.81 -7.13 -24.98
CA GLN A 26 14.70 -7.42 -24.07
C GLN A 26 14.68 -6.46 -22.87
N ILE A 27 15.86 -6.15 -22.30
CA ILE A 27 15.99 -5.16 -21.21
C ILE A 27 15.50 -3.78 -21.66
N LEU A 28 15.88 -3.35 -22.87
CA LEU A 28 15.44 -2.06 -23.43
C LEU A 28 13.92 -2.02 -23.64
N ILE A 29 13.32 -3.12 -24.11
CA ILE A 29 11.86 -3.22 -24.26
C ILE A 29 11.18 -3.20 -22.89
N GLY A 30 11.64 -3.99 -21.92
CA GLY A 30 11.09 -4.02 -20.56
C GLY A 30 11.16 -2.66 -19.89
N LEU A 31 12.32 -1.97 -20.02
CA LEU A 31 12.49 -0.60 -19.55
C LEU A 31 11.52 0.36 -20.26
N GLY A 32 11.38 0.22 -21.59
CA GLY A 32 10.43 1.01 -22.39
C GLY A 32 8.99 0.84 -21.91
N ILE A 33 8.56 -0.40 -21.65
CA ILE A 33 7.25 -0.72 -21.08
C ILE A 33 7.08 0.01 -19.75
N PHE A 34 8.02 -0.13 -18.82
CA PHE A 34 7.97 0.52 -17.52
C PHE A 34 7.88 2.05 -17.62
N LEU A 35 8.73 2.66 -18.49
CA LEU A 35 8.75 4.10 -18.73
C LEU A 35 7.42 4.61 -19.30
N ILE A 36 6.77 3.85 -20.19
CA ILE A 36 5.45 4.20 -20.71
C ILE A 36 4.45 4.32 -19.55
N PHE A 37 4.36 3.32 -18.67
CA PHE A 37 3.46 3.37 -17.52
C PHE A 37 3.82 4.52 -16.56
N LEU A 38 5.10 4.79 -16.37
CA LEU A 38 5.59 5.88 -15.52
C LEU A 38 5.23 7.26 -16.08
N LEU A 39 5.37 7.47 -17.40
CA LEU A 39 4.99 8.71 -18.08
C LEU A 39 3.47 8.92 -18.08
N PHE A 40 2.73 7.86 -18.37
CA PHE A 40 1.26 7.91 -18.43
C PHE A 40 0.56 7.75 -17.09
N ARG A 41 1.31 7.59 -15.97
CA ARG A 41 0.72 7.42 -14.62
C ARG A 41 -0.31 8.49 -14.26
N GLY A 42 -0.08 9.75 -14.68
CA GLY A 42 -1.01 10.85 -14.43
C GLY A 42 -2.31 10.74 -15.21
N LEU A 43 -2.26 10.27 -16.46
CA LEU A 43 -3.45 10.06 -17.29
C LEU A 43 -4.26 8.88 -16.76
N ILE A 44 -3.61 7.75 -16.47
CA ILE A 44 -4.27 6.55 -15.94
C ILE A 44 -4.92 6.88 -14.60
N SER A 45 -4.20 7.55 -13.70
CA SER A 45 -4.73 8.00 -12.42
C SER A 45 -5.97 8.90 -12.59
N LYS A 46 -5.93 9.87 -13.51
CA LYS A 46 -7.09 10.74 -13.80
C LYS A 46 -8.31 9.93 -14.25
N VAL A 47 -8.11 8.90 -15.09
CA VAL A 47 -9.19 8.02 -15.53
C VAL A 47 -9.80 7.28 -14.35
N ILE A 48 -8.96 6.68 -13.49
CA ILE A 48 -9.41 5.96 -12.28
C ILE A 48 -10.18 6.91 -11.37
N ILE A 49 -9.63 8.07 -11.03
CA ILE A 49 -10.25 9.05 -10.14
C ILE A 49 -11.55 9.60 -10.74
N ASN A 50 -11.60 9.86 -12.04
CA ASN A 50 -12.83 10.30 -12.69
C ASN A 50 -13.93 9.22 -12.68
N ARG A 51 -13.56 7.95 -12.77
CA ARG A 51 -14.51 6.83 -12.61
C ARG A 51 -15.01 6.76 -11.16
N LEU A 52 -14.12 6.87 -10.17
CA LEU A 52 -14.52 6.93 -8.76
C LEU A 52 -15.45 8.12 -8.50
N LYS A 53 -15.10 9.33 -8.99
CA LYS A 53 -15.97 10.52 -8.90
C LYS A 53 -17.35 10.32 -9.50
N LYS A 54 -17.47 9.61 -10.63
CA LYS A 54 -18.77 9.31 -11.26
C LYS A 54 -19.62 8.37 -10.41
N ILE A 55 -18.99 7.41 -9.72
CA ILE A 55 -19.67 6.49 -8.80
C ILE A 55 -20.10 7.25 -7.54
N ALA A 56 -19.21 8.05 -7.00
CA ALA A 56 -19.43 8.89 -5.82
C ALA A 56 -20.58 9.90 -6.04
N LYS A 57 -20.65 10.55 -7.19
CA LYS A 57 -21.72 11.53 -7.51
C LYS A 57 -23.15 10.96 -7.52
N LYS A 58 -23.32 9.64 -7.48
CA LYS A 58 -24.64 9.01 -7.32
C LYS A 58 -25.13 9.07 -5.86
N THR A 59 -24.27 9.40 -4.93
CA THR A 59 -24.55 9.53 -3.50
C THR A 59 -24.26 10.99 -3.10
N THR A 60 -25.19 11.68 -2.51
CA THR A 60 -25.11 13.14 -2.17
C THR A 60 -24.33 13.41 -0.88
N ASN A 61 -23.25 12.65 -0.59
CA ASN A 61 -22.56 12.74 0.68
C ASN A 61 -21.14 13.34 0.54
N LYS A 62 -20.78 14.30 1.38
CA LYS A 62 -19.41 14.86 1.48
C LYS A 62 -18.31 13.81 1.74
N LEU A 63 -18.71 12.63 2.21
CA LEU A 63 -17.86 11.44 2.38
C LEU A 63 -17.20 11.03 1.07
N ASP A 64 -17.93 11.11 -0.03
CA ASP A 64 -17.49 10.63 -1.33
C ASP A 64 -16.35 11.46 -1.90
N ASP A 65 -16.39 12.79 -1.72
CA ASP A 65 -15.34 13.69 -2.18
C ASP A 65 -14.05 13.47 -1.40
N THR A 66 -14.15 13.29 -0.09
CA THR A 66 -12.97 13.03 0.76
C THR A 66 -12.35 11.66 0.48
N PHE A 67 -13.19 10.64 0.24
CA PHE A 67 -12.72 9.32 -0.16
C PHE A 67 -11.95 9.38 -1.49
N VAL A 68 -12.52 10.04 -2.48
CA VAL A 68 -11.88 10.18 -3.80
C VAL A 68 -10.57 10.95 -3.71
N GLN A 69 -10.53 12.02 -2.90
CA GLN A 69 -9.30 12.79 -2.67
C GLN A 69 -8.23 11.93 -1.96
N ALA A 70 -8.62 11.14 -0.97
CA ALA A 70 -7.71 10.23 -0.27
C ALA A 70 -7.12 9.16 -1.22
N MET A 71 -7.88 8.73 -2.24
CA MET A 71 -7.45 7.71 -3.21
C MET A 71 -6.50 8.25 -4.29
N GLU A 72 -6.29 9.57 -4.42
CA GLU A 72 -5.41 10.13 -5.47
C GLU A 72 -3.97 9.62 -5.40
N GLY A 73 -3.41 9.50 -4.19
CA GLY A 73 -2.06 8.99 -3.99
C GLY A 73 -1.89 7.55 -4.49
N PRO A 74 -2.65 6.58 -3.93
CA PRO A 74 -2.63 5.20 -4.40
C PRO A 74 -2.96 5.04 -5.88
N ALA A 75 -3.90 5.81 -6.41
CA ALA A 75 -4.27 5.78 -7.82
C ALA A 75 -3.13 6.23 -8.76
N ARG A 76 -2.22 7.09 -8.30
CA ARG A 76 -1.00 7.46 -9.05
C ARG A 76 0.10 6.41 -8.94
N PHE A 77 0.10 5.63 -7.87
CA PHE A 77 1.06 4.54 -7.67
C PHE A 77 0.68 3.27 -8.42
N PHE A 78 -0.62 3.01 -8.58
CA PHE A 78 -1.15 1.83 -9.26
C PHE A 78 -0.55 1.57 -10.65
N PRO A 79 -0.45 2.57 -11.58
CA PRO A 79 0.18 2.34 -12.89
C PRO A 79 1.67 1.96 -12.79
N ILE A 80 2.39 2.46 -11.77
CA ILE A 80 3.79 2.11 -11.55
C ILE A 80 3.91 0.63 -11.18
N VAL A 81 3.04 0.15 -10.28
CA VAL A 81 3.00 -1.28 -9.89
C VAL A 81 2.70 -2.16 -11.10
N ILE A 82 1.67 -1.83 -11.89
CA ILE A 82 1.32 -2.59 -13.10
C ILE A 82 2.46 -2.53 -14.13
N GLY A 83 3.03 -1.36 -14.36
CA GLY A 83 4.13 -1.19 -15.31
C GLY A 83 5.35 -2.03 -14.92
N PHE A 84 5.68 -2.07 -13.63
CA PHE A 84 6.77 -2.91 -13.13
C PHE A 84 6.44 -4.40 -13.27
N PHE A 85 5.21 -4.80 -12.94
CA PHE A 85 4.76 -6.18 -13.08
C PHE A 85 4.82 -6.67 -14.53
N ILE A 86 4.31 -5.88 -15.49
CA ILE A 86 4.33 -6.26 -16.91
C ILE A 86 5.77 -6.27 -17.45
N ALA A 87 6.59 -5.28 -17.08
CA ALA A 87 7.99 -5.21 -17.50
C ALA A 87 8.79 -6.40 -16.95
N SER A 88 8.62 -6.73 -15.67
CA SER A 88 9.32 -7.86 -15.05
C SER A 88 8.87 -9.21 -15.60
N TYR A 89 7.58 -9.36 -15.90
CA TYR A 89 7.05 -10.57 -16.53
C TYR A 89 7.59 -10.78 -17.95
N TYR A 90 7.77 -9.68 -18.73
CA TYR A 90 8.33 -9.74 -20.07
C TYR A 90 9.82 -10.14 -20.09
N LEU A 91 10.57 -9.82 -19.03
CA LEU A 91 12.02 -10.01 -19.02
C LEU A 91 12.46 -11.46 -18.79
N GLU A 92 11.59 -12.37 -18.36
CA GLU A 92 11.89 -13.81 -18.15
C GLU A 92 13.24 -14.04 -17.46
N PHE A 93 13.40 -13.58 -16.23
CA PHE A 93 14.64 -13.68 -15.47
C PHE A 93 15.03 -15.14 -15.20
N GLN A 94 16.32 -15.39 -14.97
CA GLN A 94 16.78 -16.68 -14.45
C GLN A 94 16.13 -17.01 -13.12
N PRO A 95 15.95 -18.32 -12.76
CA PRO A 95 15.15 -18.73 -11.60
C PRO A 95 15.51 -18.04 -10.29
N GLU A 96 16.80 -17.81 -10.01
CA GLU A 96 17.25 -17.14 -8.78
C GLU A 96 16.86 -15.65 -8.76
N THR A 97 17.05 -14.96 -9.88
CA THR A 97 16.66 -13.55 -10.03
C THR A 97 15.14 -13.39 -10.09
N GLN A 98 14.46 -14.37 -10.70
CA GLN A 98 13.00 -14.38 -10.80
C GLN A 98 12.35 -14.40 -9.41
N LEU A 99 12.85 -15.21 -8.47
CA LEU A 99 12.35 -15.22 -7.08
C LEU A 99 12.42 -13.85 -6.42
N PHE A 100 13.55 -13.16 -6.59
CA PHE A 100 13.72 -11.81 -6.05
C PHE A 100 12.75 -10.80 -6.70
N ILE A 101 12.58 -10.86 -8.01
CA ILE A 101 11.65 -10.01 -8.76
C ILE A 101 10.20 -10.28 -8.36
N ASP A 102 9.84 -11.55 -8.15
CA ASP A 102 8.51 -11.94 -7.68
C ASP A 102 8.23 -11.38 -6.28
N ASP A 103 9.21 -11.42 -5.38
CA ASP A 103 9.08 -10.85 -4.05
C ASP A 103 9.01 -9.31 -4.07
N LEU A 104 9.72 -8.66 -5.01
CA LEU A 104 9.53 -7.23 -5.28
C LEU A 104 8.12 -6.91 -5.80
N ASN A 105 7.61 -7.69 -6.75
CA ASN A 105 6.24 -7.54 -7.27
C ASN A 105 5.21 -7.68 -6.15
N LYS A 106 5.32 -8.74 -5.33
CA LYS A 106 4.45 -8.94 -4.15
C LYS A 106 4.56 -7.77 -3.17
N THR A 107 5.77 -7.26 -2.93
CA THR A 107 6.01 -6.11 -2.06
C THR A 107 5.31 -4.85 -2.57
N LEU A 108 5.43 -4.53 -3.85
CA LEU A 108 4.78 -3.36 -4.45
C LEU A 108 3.24 -3.46 -4.37
N VAL A 109 2.68 -4.65 -4.63
CA VAL A 109 1.24 -4.90 -4.50
C VAL A 109 0.80 -4.78 -3.04
N THR A 110 1.56 -5.33 -2.09
CA THR A 110 1.29 -5.25 -0.66
C THR A 110 1.29 -3.78 -0.18
N ILE A 111 2.31 -3.01 -0.56
CA ILE A 111 2.38 -1.58 -0.26
C ILE A 111 1.16 -0.85 -0.83
N LEU A 112 0.77 -1.12 -2.07
CA LEU A 112 -0.40 -0.50 -2.69
C LEU A 112 -1.68 -0.82 -1.91
N ILE A 113 -1.90 -2.09 -1.54
CA ILE A 113 -3.07 -2.52 -0.78
C ILE A 113 -3.13 -1.83 0.59
N PHE A 114 -2.04 -1.87 1.36
CA PHE A 114 -2.00 -1.26 2.68
C PHE A 114 -2.07 0.27 2.61
N TRP A 115 -1.53 0.89 1.55
CA TRP A 115 -1.71 2.32 1.32
C TRP A 115 -3.16 2.67 1.02
N LEU A 116 -3.86 1.88 0.19
CA LEU A 116 -5.30 2.03 -0.05
C LEU A 116 -6.09 1.92 1.27
N LEU A 117 -5.81 0.89 2.08
CA LEU A 117 -6.45 0.70 3.38
C LEU A 117 -6.19 1.88 4.33
N HIS A 118 -4.94 2.34 4.41
CA HIS A 118 -4.55 3.50 5.23
C HIS A 118 -5.29 4.78 4.81
N GLN A 119 -5.45 5.02 3.52
CA GLN A 119 -6.18 6.17 3.01
C GLN A 119 -7.68 6.03 3.17
N ALA A 120 -8.22 4.81 3.12
CA ALA A 120 -9.64 4.52 3.34
C ALA A 120 -10.11 4.83 4.78
N ILE A 121 -9.18 4.99 5.74
CA ILE A 121 -9.52 5.42 7.10
C ILE A 121 -9.95 6.89 7.15
N GLN A 122 -9.42 7.75 6.27
CA GLN A 122 -9.68 9.19 6.33
C GLN A 122 -11.18 9.54 6.26
N PRO A 123 -12.00 8.93 5.39
CA PRO A 123 -13.46 9.15 5.36
C PRO A 123 -14.20 8.70 6.61
N ILE A 124 -13.63 7.78 7.40
CA ILE A 124 -14.25 7.30 8.66
C ILE A 124 -14.43 8.45 9.66
N THR A 125 -13.53 9.46 9.63
CA THR A 125 -13.68 10.68 10.47
C THR A 125 -15.03 11.38 10.25
N TYR A 126 -15.55 11.36 9.03
CA TYR A 126 -16.85 11.96 8.70
C TYR A 126 -18.02 11.11 9.18
N LEU A 127 -17.89 9.77 9.11
CA LEU A 127 -18.89 8.85 9.64
C LEU A 127 -19.01 9.01 11.17
N LEU A 128 -17.86 9.15 11.83
CA LEU A 128 -17.79 9.37 13.27
C LEU A 128 -18.20 10.80 13.68
N GLY A 129 -18.16 11.77 12.75
CA GLY A 129 -18.63 13.15 12.99
C GLY A 129 -20.10 13.23 13.38
N GLY A 130 -20.94 12.27 12.95
CA GLY A 130 -22.31 12.11 13.44
C GLY A 130 -22.40 11.76 14.94
N LEU A 131 -21.32 11.25 15.53
CA LEU A 131 -21.18 10.91 16.94
C LEU A 131 -20.53 12.04 17.77
N GLU A 132 -20.33 13.23 17.19
CA GLU A 132 -19.73 14.39 17.89
C GLU A 132 -20.52 14.80 19.18
N LYS A 133 -21.77 14.37 19.29
CA LYS A 133 -22.56 14.54 20.51
C LYS A 133 -22.11 13.62 21.66
N LEU A 134 -21.44 12.51 21.33
CA LEU A 134 -20.98 11.49 22.28
C LEU A 134 -19.46 11.45 22.43
N LEU A 135 -18.73 11.81 21.35
CA LEU A 135 -17.28 11.75 21.27
C LEU A 135 -16.72 13.12 20.93
N THR A 136 -15.69 13.57 21.62
CA THR A 136 -14.99 14.81 21.28
C THR A 136 -14.21 14.65 19.98
N LYS A 137 -13.97 15.76 19.27
CA LYS A 137 -13.18 15.75 18.00
C LYS A 137 -11.77 15.21 18.21
N GLU A 138 -11.20 15.50 19.39
CA GLU A 138 -9.88 15.02 19.78
C GLU A 138 -9.86 13.49 19.87
N LEU A 139 -10.87 12.90 20.52
CA LEU A 139 -10.99 11.44 20.67
C LEU A 139 -11.13 10.75 19.31
N ILE A 140 -11.98 11.29 18.42
CA ILE A 140 -12.12 10.80 17.05
C ILE A 140 -10.76 10.88 16.32
N GLY A 141 -10.04 11.99 16.45
CA GLY A 141 -8.71 12.17 15.89
C GLY A 141 -7.71 11.13 16.39
N TRP A 142 -7.74 10.80 17.68
CA TRP A 142 -6.89 9.75 18.27
C TRP A 142 -7.23 8.35 17.73
N ILE A 143 -8.51 8.00 17.64
CA ILE A 143 -8.95 6.71 17.07
C ILE A 143 -8.46 6.55 15.63
N VAL A 144 -8.65 7.59 14.80
CA VAL A 144 -8.19 7.57 13.40
C VAL A 144 -6.68 7.42 13.30
N LYS A 145 -5.91 8.12 14.13
CA LYS A 145 -4.45 7.97 14.19
C LYS A 145 -4.05 6.55 14.61
N ALA A 146 -4.69 6.00 15.64
CA ALA A 146 -4.41 4.64 16.11
C ALA A 146 -4.68 3.61 15.01
N LEU A 147 -5.81 3.72 14.28
CA LEU A 147 -6.13 2.85 13.15
C LEU A 147 -5.11 2.97 12.01
N LYS A 148 -4.67 4.20 11.70
CA LYS A 148 -3.64 4.42 10.67
C LYS A 148 -2.30 3.78 11.05
N VAL A 149 -1.89 3.94 12.31
CA VAL A 149 -0.67 3.31 12.84
C VAL A 149 -0.79 1.79 12.79
N LEU A 150 -1.93 1.23 13.19
CA LEU A 150 -2.17 -0.21 13.14
C LEU A 150 -2.05 -0.75 11.72
N ILE A 151 -2.71 -0.12 10.73
CA ILE A 151 -2.60 -0.54 9.32
C ILE A 151 -1.16 -0.41 8.82
N PHE A 152 -0.44 0.65 9.19
CA PHE A 152 0.97 0.81 8.82
C PHE A 152 1.83 -0.32 9.38
N ILE A 153 1.66 -0.68 10.67
CA ILE A 153 2.40 -1.77 11.30
C ILE A 153 2.07 -3.11 10.62
N LEU A 154 0.80 -3.38 10.35
CA LEU A 154 0.38 -4.61 9.67
C LEU A 154 0.94 -4.68 8.24
N GLY A 155 0.95 -3.56 7.51
CA GLY A 155 1.55 -3.48 6.17
C GLY A 155 3.06 -3.70 6.19
N ALA A 156 3.76 -3.08 7.14
CA ALA A 156 5.19 -3.28 7.32
C ALA A 156 5.50 -4.75 7.69
N ALA A 157 4.72 -5.34 8.59
CA ALA A 157 4.85 -6.74 8.97
C ALA A 157 4.64 -7.66 7.75
N ALA A 158 3.59 -7.43 6.95
CA ALA A 158 3.32 -8.21 5.75
C ALA A 158 4.48 -8.13 4.73
N VAL A 159 5.08 -6.95 4.53
CA VAL A 159 6.27 -6.81 3.68
C VAL A 159 7.46 -7.58 4.27
N LEU A 160 7.73 -7.47 5.57
CA LEU A 160 8.82 -8.21 6.21
C LEU A 160 8.65 -9.73 6.06
N GLU A 161 7.42 -10.24 6.15
CA GLU A 161 7.13 -11.66 5.98
C GLU A 161 7.45 -12.16 4.57
N LEU A 162 7.17 -11.36 3.53
CA LEU A 162 7.55 -11.68 2.15
C LEU A 162 9.06 -11.86 1.98
N TRP A 163 9.85 -11.14 2.76
CA TRP A 163 11.32 -11.23 2.79
C TRP A 163 11.86 -12.27 3.78
N GLY A 164 11.01 -13.17 4.27
CA GLY A 164 11.37 -14.29 5.13
C GLY A 164 11.61 -13.92 6.60
N ILE A 165 11.31 -12.68 7.01
CA ILE A 165 11.40 -12.26 8.41
C ILE A 165 10.16 -12.75 9.15
N LYS A 166 10.37 -13.63 10.16
CA LYS A 166 9.27 -14.18 10.95
C LYS A 166 8.60 -13.09 11.79
N ILE A 167 7.38 -12.70 11.41
CA ILE A 167 6.60 -11.65 12.11
C ILE A 167 5.81 -12.19 13.31
N GLY A 168 5.72 -13.51 13.47
CA GLY A 168 4.99 -14.13 14.59
C GLY A 168 5.29 -13.51 15.97
N PRO A 169 6.56 -13.36 16.36
CA PRO A 169 6.91 -12.71 17.63
C PRO A 169 6.45 -11.25 17.73
N ILE A 170 6.44 -10.51 16.63
CA ILE A 170 5.97 -9.11 16.58
C ILE A 170 4.46 -9.05 16.80
N ILE A 171 3.72 -9.92 16.12
CA ILE A 171 2.25 -10.02 16.27
C ILE A 171 1.88 -10.47 17.70
N ALA A 172 2.62 -11.43 18.26
CA ALA A 172 2.41 -11.88 19.64
C ALA A 172 2.64 -10.74 20.65
N GLY A 173 3.71 -9.94 20.45
CA GLY A 173 4.00 -8.76 21.27
C GLY A 173 2.89 -7.70 21.18
N LEU A 174 2.40 -7.41 19.98
CA LEU A 174 1.28 -6.51 19.77
C LEU A 174 -0.02 -7.03 20.41
N GLY A 175 -0.25 -8.36 20.37
CA GLY A 175 -1.38 -9.00 21.04
C GLY A 175 -1.30 -8.82 22.56
N LEU A 176 -0.14 -9.05 23.15
CA LEU A 176 0.09 -8.85 24.60
C LEU A 176 -0.09 -7.37 24.99
N PHE A 177 0.43 -6.45 24.18
CA PHE A 177 0.20 -5.02 24.37
C PHE A 177 -1.28 -4.66 24.29
N GLY A 178 -2.02 -5.25 23.33
CA GLY A 178 -3.46 -5.08 23.19
C GLY A 178 -4.23 -5.56 24.44
N VAL A 179 -3.84 -6.69 25.02
CA VAL A 179 -4.40 -7.19 26.28
C VAL A 179 -4.14 -6.21 27.44
N ALA A 180 -2.92 -5.69 27.54
CA ALA A 180 -2.58 -4.73 28.60
C ALA A 180 -3.40 -3.43 28.48
N VAL A 181 -3.58 -2.93 27.25
CA VAL A 181 -4.45 -1.76 26.98
C VAL A 181 -5.91 -2.06 27.31
N ALA A 182 -6.42 -3.26 26.94
CA ALA A 182 -7.79 -3.68 27.22
C ALA A 182 -8.07 -3.75 28.74
N LEU A 183 -7.15 -4.32 29.51
CA LEU A 183 -7.24 -4.37 30.97
C LEU A 183 -7.19 -2.97 31.58
N GLY A 184 -6.34 -2.07 31.10
CA GLY A 184 -6.29 -0.68 31.56
C GLY A 184 -7.53 0.14 31.21
N ALA A 185 -8.25 -0.21 30.15
CA ALA A 185 -9.48 0.44 29.72
C ALA A 185 -10.76 -0.24 30.21
N GLN A 186 -10.65 -1.35 30.96
CA GLN A 186 -11.79 -2.18 31.37
C GLN A 186 -12.90 -1.39 32.10
N ASP A 187 -12.54 -0.55 33.05
CA ASP A 187 -13.51 0.22 33.82
C ASP A 187 -14.21 1.29 32.98
N LEU A 188 -13.50 1.87 32.04
CA LEU A 188 -14.05 2.83 31.08
C LEU A 188 -15.10 2.17 30.17
N PHE A 189 -14.85 0.99 29.66
CA PHE A 189 -15.82 0.21 28.88
C PHE A 189 -17.02 -0.22 29.70
N LYS A 190 -16.81 -0.65 30.96
CA LYS A 190 -17.87 -1.03 31.88
C LYS A 190 -18.82 0.14 32.14
N ASN A 191 -18.29 1.32 32.42
CA ASN A 191 -19.07 2.53 32.64
C ASN A 191 -19.86 2.97 31.41
N LEU A 192 -19.23 2.87 30.22
CA LEU A 192 -19.85 3.22 28.94
C LEU A 192 -21.02 2.28 28.61
N ILE A 193 -20.84 0.97 28.79
CA ILE A 193 -21.89 -0.03 28.58
C ILE A 193 -23.04 0.19 29.59
N SER A 194 -22.74 0.42 30.84
CA SER A 194 -23.75 0.71 31.86
C SER A 194 -24.57 1.98 31.55
N GLY A 195 -23.89 3.03 31.03
CA GLY A 195 -24.57 4.26 30.58
C GLY A 195 -25.50 4.03 29.38
N ILE A 196 -25.08 3.19 28.43
CA ILE A 196 -25.93 2.82 27.28
C ILE A 196 -27.14 2.00 27.73
N LEU A 197 -26.95 1.03 28.62
CA LEU A 197 -28.07 0.21 29.15
C LEU A 197 -29.14 1.07 29.82
N VAL A 198 -28.74 2.05 30.63
CA VAL A 198 -29.68 3.00 31.28
C VAL A 198 -30.47 3.82 30.25
N LEU A 199 -29.87 4.14 29.08
CA LEU A 199 -30.55 4.86 27.99
C LEU A 199 -31.54 3.99 27.21
N VAL A 200 -31.28 2.69 27.12
CA VAL A 200 -32.13 1.74 26.37
C VAL A 200 -33.31 1.26 27.23
N GLU A 201 -33.17 1.28 28.55
CA GLU A 201 -34.18 0.80 29.52
C GLU A 201 -35.26 1.87 29.84
N LYS A 202 -35.14 3.09 29.25
CA LYS A 202 -36.13 4.16 29.26
C LYS A 202 -37.01 4.13 28.01
#